data_259df95a52138611b83cd884390728d3
#
_entry.id   259df95a52138611b83cd884390728d3
#
_cell.length_a   1.000
_cell.length_b   1.000
_cell.length_c   1.000
_cell.angle_alpha   90.00
_cell.angle_beta   90.00
_cell.angle_gamma   90.00
#
_symmetry.space_group_name_H-M   'P 1'
#
loop_
_entity.id
_entity.type
_entity.pdbx_description
1 polymer ?
#
loop_
_entity_poly.entity_id
_entity_poly.type
_entity_poly.pdbx_seq_one_letter_code
_entity_poly.pdbx_strand_id
1 'polypeptide(L)'
;NTNIQENSVVHVDINSPCNIGKNVTIGHGAIIHGCDISDNVLVGMGSIILNDAKIGKNTIIGAGSLVTQGKSFPEGVLILGNPAKVVRKLTDDEIKSIRKSSDNYVNLSKRYKK
;
A
#
# COMPACT_ATOMS: atom_id res chain seq x y z
N ASN A 1 1.14 11.10 7.97
CA ASN A 1 0.60 10.00 8.77
C ASN A 1 0.61 8.69 8.00
N THR A 2 1.13 7.68 8.62
CA THR A 2 1.13 6.33 8.07
C THR A 2 0.30 5.46 8.98
N ASN A 3 -0.59 4.65 8.38
CA ASN A 3 -1.53 3.83 9.11
C ASN A 3 -1.33 2.36 8.70
N ILE A 4 -0.92 1.55 9.66
CA ILE A 4 -0.74 0.11 9.46
C ILE A 4 -1.84 -0.58 10.25
N GLN A 5 -2.74 -1.24 9.53
CA GLN A 5 -3.93 -1.83 10.12
C GLN A 5 -3.68 -3.18 10.76
N GLU A 6 -4.69 -3.70 11.46
CA GLU A 6 -4.58 -4.93 12.23
C GLU A 6 -4.18 -6.14 11.37
N ASN A 7 -3.44 -7.04 11.96
CA ASN A 7 -2.95 -8.27 11.34
C ASN A 7 -2.04 -8.04 10.12
N SER A 8 -1.58 -6.81 9.94
CA SER A 8 -0.56 -6.51 8.93
C SER A 8 0.82 -6.85 9.48
N VAL A 9 1.71 -7.30 8.59
CA VAL A 9 3.08 -7.63 8.95
C VAL A 9 4.02 -6.83 8.05
N VAL A 10 4.96 -6.11 8.68
CA VAL A 10 6.04 -5.43 7.97
C VAL A 10 7.33 -6.15 8.30
N HIS A 11 7.93 -6.76 7.30
CA HIS A 11 9.09 -7.62 7.45
C HIS A 11 10.33 -6.94 6.88
N VAL A 12 11.39 -6.85 7.68
CA VAL A 12 12.64 -6.21 7.26
C VAL A 12 13.73 -7.26 7.15
N ASP A 13 14.41 -7.28 6.01
CA ASP A 13 15.58 -8.12 5.79
C ASP A 13 16.82 -7.24 5.85
N ILE A 14 17.96 -7.82 6.24
CA ILE A 14 19.23 -7.11 6.34
C ILE A 14 19.61 -6.44 5.00
N ASN A 15 19.35 -7.14 3.89
CA ASN A 15 19.71 -6.68 2.57
C ASN A 15 18.56 -5.97 1.83
N SER A 16 17.38 -5.95 2.44
CA SER A 16 16.19 -5.35 1.83
C SER A 16 15.42 -4.58 2.90
N PRO A 17 15.87 -3.36 3.23
CA PRO A 17 15.19 -2.55 4.24
C PRO A 17 13.81 -2.14 3.73
N CYS A 18 12.89 -1.95 4.66
CA CYS A 18 11.55 -1.49 4.35
C CYS A 18 11.45 0.03 4.58
N ASN A 19 11.17 0.77 3.53
CA ASN A 19 10.98 2.22 3.59
C ASN A 19 9.53 2.52 3.26
N ILE A 20 8.82 3.14 4.19
CA ILE A 20 7.42 3.51 4.03
C ILE A 20 7.29 5.01 4.19
N GLY A 21 6.77 5.67 3.18
CA GLY A 21 6.60 7.11 3.15
C GLY A 21 5.47 7.64 4.03
N LYS A 22 5.07 8.87 3.79
CA LYS A 22 4.01 9.55 4.51
C LYS A 22 2.65 9.26 3.87
N ASN A 23 1.59 9.32 4.68
CA ASN A 23 0.21 9.10 4.22
C ASN A 23 0.03 7.76 3.52
N VAL A 24 0.68 6.73 4.05
CA VAL A 24 0.53 5.36 3.56
C VAL A 24 -0.49 4.64 4.44
N THR A 25 -1.45 3.99 3.82
CA THR A 25 -2.39 3.11 4.52
C THR A 25 -2.10 1.69 4.09
N ILE A 26 -1.74 0.85 5.06
CA ILE A 26 -1.51 -0.57 4.82
C ILE A 26 -2.71 -1.33 5.36
N GLY A 27 -3.44 -1.92 4.45
CA GLY A 27 -4.71 -2.58 4.75
C GLY A 27 -4.55 -3.81 5.63
N HIS A 28 -5.67 -4.23 6.14
CA HIS A 28 -5.84 -5.36 7.04
C HIS A 28 -5.22 -6.64 6.48
N GLY A 29 -4.43 -7.32 7.26
CA GLY A 29 -3.83 -8.59 6.86
C GLY A 29 -2.81 -8.50 5.72
N ALA A 30 -2.37 -7.30 5.33
CA ALA A 30 -1.34 -7.16 4.31
C ALA A 30 0.02 -7.59 4.86
N ILE A 31 0.85 -8.15 3.98
CA ILE A 31 2.20 -8.57 4.34
C ILE A 31 3.18 -7.77 3.50
N ILE A 32 4.04 -7.02 4.17
CA ILE A 32 5.01 -6.13 3.52
C ILE A 32 6.41 -6.62 3.84
N HIS A 33 7.13 -7.05 2.83
CA HIS A 33 8.55 -7.38 2.96
C HIS A 33 9.41 -6.15 2.72
N GLY A 34 10.73 -6.28 2.76
CA GLY A 34 11.66 -5.18 2.57
C GLY A 34 11.51 -4.52 1.20
N CYS A 35 10.74 -3.46 1.12
CA CYS A 35 10.42 -2.77 -0.12
C CYS A 35 10.38 -1.26 0.12
N ASP A 36 10.26 -0.49 -0.96
CA ASP A 36 10.10 0.96 -0.89
C ASP A 36 8.67 1.34 -1.28
N ILE A 37 7.95 1.92 -0.35
CA ILE A 37 6.62 2.46 -0.58
C ILE A 37 6.71 3.97 -0.43
N SER A 38 6.47 4.70 -1.51
CA SER A 38 6.53 6.16 -1.52
C SER A 38 5.35 6.78 -0.80
N ASP A 39 5.24 8.11 -0.84
CA ASP A 39 4.19 8.83 -0.15
C ASP A 39 2.83 8.64 -0.79
N ASN A 40 1.78 8.73 0.02
CA ASN A 40 0.40 8.74 -0.43
C ASN A 40 0.05 7.46 -1.21
N VAL A 41 0.19 6.32 -0.56
CA VAL A 41 -0.10 5.00 -1.14
C VAL A 41 -1.12 4.28 -0.28
N LEU A 42 -2.07 3.64 -0.94
CA LEU A 42 -3.04 2.76 -0.29
C LEU A 42 -2.73 1.32 -0.69
N VAL A 43 -2.36 0.51 0.29
CA VAL A 43 -2.15 -0.93 0.09
C VAL A 43 -3.41 -1.66 0.55
N GLY A 44 -4.12 -2.27 -0.38
CA GLY A 44 -5.38 -2.97 -0.09
C GLY A 44 -5.19 -4.15 0.86
N MET A 45 -6.28 -4.49 1.55
CA MET A 45 -6.25 -5.59 2.51
C MET A 45 -5.80 -6.90 1.88
N GLY A 46 -5.05 -7.68 2.63
CA GLY A 46 -4.60 -9.00 2.18
C GLY A 46 -3.55 -8.98 1.08
N SER A 47 -3.04 -7.81 0.70
CA SER A 47 -1.99 -7.72 -0.31
C SER A 47 -0.65 -8.19 0.23
N ILE A 48 0.19 -8.70 -0.66
CA ILE A 48 1.55 -9.13 -0.33
C ILE A 48 2.52 -8.37 -1.22
N ILE A 49 3.49 -7.69 -0.61
CA ILE A 49 4.53 -6.98 -1.34
C ILE A 49 5.86 -7.61 -0.99
N LEU A 50 6.55 -8.17 -1.98
CA LEU A 50 7.78 -8.91 -1.77
C LEU A 50 9.01 -8.01 -1.78
N ASN A 51 10.17 -8.59 -1.41
CA ASN A 51 11.42 -7.85 -1.26
C ASN A 51 11.80 -7.07 -2.51
N ASP A 52 12.39 -5.91 -2.29
CA ASP A 52 12.96 -5.04 -3.33
C ASP A 52 11.93 -4.47 -4.31
N ALA A 53 10.65 -4.63 -4.03
CA ALA A 53 9.62 -3.96 -4.80
C ALA A 53 9.62 -2.46 -4.52
N LYS A 54 9.27 -1.66 -5.52
CA LYS A 54 9.21 -0.20 -5.41
C LYS A 54 7.85 0.29 -5.88
N ILE A 55 7.16 0.99 -5.01
CA ILE A 55 5.82 1.52 -5.29
C ILE A 55 5.92 3.03 -5.35
N GLY A 56 5.59 3.62 -6.49
CA GLY A 56 5.59 5.07 -6.69
C GLY A 56 4.51 5.76 -5.85
N LYS A 57 4.66 7.06 -5.66
CA LYS A 57 3.70 7.86 -4.89
C LYS A 57 2.33 7.91 -5.57
N ASN A 58 1.31 8.29 -4.82
CA ASN A 58 -0.05 8.47 -5.34
C ASN A 58 -0.58 7.20 -6.01
N THR A 59 -0.41 6.06 -5.37
CA THR A 59 -0.71 4.74 -5.95
C THR A 59 -1.68 3.97 -5.06
N ILE A 60 -2.58 3.22 -5.69
CA ILE A 60 -3.46 2.28 -5.00
C ILE A 60 -3.09 0.87 -5.43
N ILE A 61 -2.87 0.00 -4.46
CA ILE A 61 -2.72 -1.43 -4.67
C ILE A 61 -4.02 -2.08 -4.23
N GLY A 62 -4.73 -2.70 -5.18
CA GLY A 62 -6.01 -3.33 -4.91
C GLY A 62 -5.90 -4.51 -3.95
N ALA A 63 -6.99 -4.80 -3.24
CA ALA A 63 -7.02 -5.86 -2.24
C ALA A 63 -6.59 -7.21 -2.81
N GLY A 64 -5.84 -7.99 -2.04
CA GLY A 64 -5.42 -9.33 -2.42
C GLY A 64 -4.38 -9.40 -3.53
N SER A 65 -3.72 -8.30 -3.84
CA SER A 65 -2.70 -8.27 -4.89
C SER A 65 -1.39 -8.87 -4.41
N LEU A 66 -0.62 -9.44 -5.34
CA LEU A 66 0.72 -9.93 -5.07
C LEU A 66 1.72 -9.13 -5.91
N VAL A 67 2.49 -8.27 -5.26
CA VAL A 67 3.59 -7.54 -5.90
C VAL A 67 4.84 -8.38 -5.79
N THR A 68 5.34 -8.85 -6.92
CA THR A 68 6.47 -9.76 -6.96
C THR A 68 7.80 -9.07 -6.65
N GLN A 69 8.78 -9.86 -6.27
CA GLN A 69 10.09 -9.38 -5.88
C GLN A 69 10.74 -8.52 -6.96
N GLY A 70 11.31 -7.40 -6.55
CA GLY A 70 12.05 -6.51 -7.45
C GLY A 70 11.19 -5.72 -8.43
N LYS A 71 9.87 -5.83 -8.36
CA LYS A 71 8.97 -5.14 -9.28
C LYS A 71 8.89 -3.66 -8.93
N SER A 72 9.01 -2.81 -9.94
CA SER A 72 8.88 -1.36 -9.79
C SER A 72 7.64 -0.86 -10.51
N PHE A 73 6.85 -0.04 -9.83
CA PHE A 73 5.66 0.57 -10.40
C PHE A 73 5.77 2.09 -10.40
N PRO A 74 5.29 2.76 -11.47
CA PRO A 74 5.30 4.22 -11.54
C PRO A 74 4.33 4.84 -10.55
N GLU A 75 4.37 6.15 -10.43
CA GLU A 75 3.42 6.90 -9.60
C GLU A 75 2.06 7.03 -10.28
N GLY A 76 1.03 7.29 -9.49
CA GLY A 76 -0.28 7.68 -9.99
C GLY A 76 -1.07 6.57 -10.64
N VAL A 77 -0.90 5.33 -10.25
CA VAL A 77 -1.54 4.17 -10.91
C VAL A 77 -2.32 3.30 -9.94
N LEU A 78 -3.26 2.55 -10.50
CA LEU A 78 -3.91 1.44 -9.82
C LEU A 78 -3.21 0.14 -10.19
N ILE A 79 -2.79 -0.59 -9.18
CA ILE A 79 -2.11 -1.88 -9.32
C ILE A 79 -3.03 -2.96 -8.79
N LEU A 80 -3.17 -4.07 -9.51
CA LEU A 80 -4.06 -5.15 -9.09
C LEU A 80 -3.62 -6.48 -9.67
N GLY A 81 -3.87 -7.54 -8.94
CA GLY A 81 -3.77 -8.90 -9.43
C GLY A 81 -2.65 -9.74 -8.81
N ASN A 82 -2.53 -10.96 -9.29
CA ASN A 82 -1.53 -11.94 -8.89
C ASN A 82 -1.00 -12.65 -10.15
N PRO A 83 0.18 -12.27 -10.69
CA PRO A 83 1.03 -11.17 -10.24
C PRO A 83 0.39 -9.81 -10.51
N ALA A 84 0.70 -8.85 -9.66
CA ALA A 84 0.12 -7.51 -9.76
C ALA A 84 0.64 -6.77 -11.00
N LYS A 85 -0.26 -6.04 -11.63
CA LYS A 85 0.07 -5.25 -12.83
C LYS A 85 -0.64 -3.90 -12.75
N VAL A 86 -0.11 -2.93 -13.47
CA VAL A 86 -0.79 -1.64 -13.63
C VAL A 86 -2.07 -1.85 -14.42
N VAL A 87 -3.20 -1.45 -13.85
CA VAL A 87 -4.50 -1.55 -14.48
C VAL A 87 -4.83 -0.28 -15.25
N ARG A 88 -4.60 0.88 -14.62
CA ARG A 88 -4.87 2.20 -15.20
C ARG A 88 -4.23 3.29 -14.36
N LYS A 89 -4.26 4.51 -14.89
CA LYS A 89 -3.89 5.67 -14.11
C LYS A 89 -5.01 6.04 -13.13
N LEU A 90 -4.64 6.57 -11.99
CA LEU A 90 -5.61 7.11 -11.04
C LEU A 90 -6.10 8.50 -11.49
N THR A 91 -7.34 8.81 -11.15
CA THR A 91 -7.86 10.16 -11.31
C THR A 91 -7.34 11.06 -10.17
N ASP A 92 -7.44 12.37 -10.35
CA ASP A 92 -7.06 13.32 -9.30
C ASP A 92 -7.89 13.11 -8.03
N ASP A 93 -9.16 12.80 -8.16
CA ASP A 93 -10.03 12.54 -7.02
C ASP A 93 -9.59 11.27 -6.27
N GLU A 94 -9.19 10.25 -6.98
CA GLU A 94 -8.68 9.02 -6.36
C GLU A 94 -7.38 9.29 -5.60
N ILE A 95 -6.48 10.07 -6.16
CA ILE A 95 -5.23 10.44 -5.49
C ILE A 95 -5.52 11.22 -4.21
N LYS A 96 -6.45 12.16 -4.26
CA LYS A 96 -6.86 12.90 -3.06
C LYS A 96 -7.49 12.00 -2.02
N SER A 97 -8.25 10.98 -2.46
CA SER A 97 -8.91 10.05 -1.54
C SER A 97 -7.93 9.20 -0.75
N ILE A 98 -6.75 8.92 -1.29
CA ILE A 98 -5.72 8.15 -0.58
C ILE A 98 -5.32 8.87 0.69
N ARG A 99 -5.08 10.17 0.61
CA ARG A 99 -4.70 10.98 1.76
C ARG A 99 -5.83 11.03 2.79
N LYS A 100 -7.05 11.17 2.32
CA LYS A 100 -8.23 11.13 3.21
C LYS A 100 -8.37 9.78 3.89
N SER A 101 -8.09 8.69 3.19
CA SER A 101 -8.15 7.35 3.77
C SER A 101 -7.19 7.21 4.95
N SER A 102 -5.97 7.70 4.80
CA SER A 102 -5.00 7.69 5.89
C SER A 102 -5.51 8.46 7.11
N ASP A 103 -6.11 9.63 6.89
CA ASP A 103 -6.60 10.47 7.99
C ASP A 103 -7.91 9.96 8.57
N ASN A 104 -8.80 9.43 7.74
CA ASN A 104 -10.15 9.04 8.16
C ASN A 104 -10.25 7.60 8.64
N TYR A 105 -9.28 6.77 8.36
CA TYR A 105 -9.35 5.36 8.71
C TYR A 105 -9.54 5.14 10.21
N VAL A 106 -8.84 5.91 11.02
CA VAL A 106 -8.98 5.81 12.48
C VAL A 106 -10.41 6.10 12.89
N ASN A 107 -11.04 7.12 12.33
CA ASN A 107 -12.42 7.47 12.63
C ASN A 107 -13.38 6.38 12.15
N LEU A 108 -13.17 5.83 10.96
CA LEU A 108 -14.00 4.76 10.44
C LEU A 108 -13.87 3.50 11.27
N SER A 109 -12.66 3.14 11.67
CA SER A 109 -12.48 1.94 12.50
C SER A 109 -13.14 2.07 13.86
N LYS A 110 -13.16 3.28 14.43
CA LYS A 110 -13.90 3.54 15.67
C LYS A 110 -15.40 3.40 15.49
N ARG A 111 -15.94 3.78 14.32
CA ARG A 111 -17.37 3.65 14.02
C ARG A 111 -17.81 2.21 13.85
N TYR A 112 -16.99 1.40 13.20
CA TYR A 112 -17.33 0.03 12.85
C TYR A 112 -16.70 -1.01 13.75
N LYS A 113 -15.94 -0.58 14.70
CA LYS A 113 -15.31 -1.50 15.65
C LYS A 113 -16.39 -2.14 16.50
N LYS A 114 -16.38 -3.41 16.53
CA LYS A 114 -17.35 -4.20 17.30
C LYS A 114 -16.65 -5.05 18.32
#